data_0e9a72a8203281cf95afa5eb7de541c4
#
_entry.id   0e9a72a8203281cf95afa5eb7de541c4
#
_cell.length_a   1.000
_cell.length_b   1.000
_cell.length_c   1.000
_cell.angle_alpha   90.00
_cell.angle_beta   90.00
_cell.angle_gamma   90.00
#
_symmetry.space_group_name_H-M   'P 1'
#
loop_
_entity.id
_entity.type
_entity.pdbx_description
1 polymer ?
#
loop_
_entity_poly.entity_id
_entity_poly.type
_entity_poly.pdbx_seq_one_letter_code
_entity_poly.pdbx_strand_id
1 'polypeptide(L)'
;YSKLSGELLDKYRQYSLLNILYTYGGVLMPYSMYMRKSIITIDKEKTFYVCELPNQGENTSLGDYIYSTKMMGSNANNPILGEFINKYSDSCLKDLTNECKYFSDQLKHMDIPMLNGKIIGTRDKNNKPILLEDLMESKPIELDPSNVGIYIPHDELIRRTKYNWYAYLNSEQVLE
;
A
#
# COMPACT_ATOMS: atom_id res chain seq x y z
N TYR A 1 -10.69 15.80 -14.87
CA TYR A 1 -9.62 14.78 -14.93
C TYR A 1 -9.02 14.59 -16.34
N SER A 2 -9.79 14.77 -17.42
CA SER A 2 -9.31 14.54 -18.80
C SER A 2 -8.13 15.41 -19.25
N LYS A 3 -7.81 16.47 -18.52
CA LYS A 3 -6.67 17.39 -18.80
C LYS A 3 -5.46 17.14 -17.90
N LEU A 4 -5.55 16.22 -16.94
CA LEU A 4 -4.49 15.89 -16.01
C LEU A 4 -3.74 14.65 -16.53
N SER A 5 -2.42 14.64 -16.40
CA SER A 5 -1.57 13.51 -16.80
C SER A 5 -0.47 13.26 -15.76
N GLY A 6 0.07 12.05 -15.80
CA GLY A 6 1.20 11.67 -14.97
C GLY A 6 0.92 11.76 -13.46
N GLU A 7 1.92 12.18 -12.70
CA GLU A 7 1.90 12.22 -11.24
C GLU A 7 0.76 13.05 -10.64
N LEU A 8 0.39 14.15 -11.29
CA LEU A 8 -0.71 14.99 -10.83
C LEU A 8 -2.05 14.25 -10.90
N LEU A 9 -2.28 13.47 -11.95
CA LEU A 9 -3.47 12.64 -12.06
C LEU A 9 -3.54 11.60 -10.94
N ASP A 10 -2.42 10.96 -10.61
CA ASP A 10 -2.37 9.95 -9.54
C ASP A 10 -2.61 10.57 -8.16
N LYS A 11 -2.10 11.78 -7.92
CA LYS A 11 -2.39 12.53 -6.70
C LYS A 11 -3.89 12.86 -6.56
N TYR A 12 -4.54 13.30 -7.62
CA TYR A 12 -5.97 13.56 -7.60
C TYR A 12 -6.80 12.28 -7.45
N ARG A 13 -6.36 11.16 -8.03
CA ARG A 13 -6.99 9.85 -7.81
C ARG A 13 -6.88 9.44 -6.35
N GLN A 14 -5.70 9.56 -5.75
CA GLN A 14 -5.50 9.26 -4.33
C GLN A 14 -6.38 10.15 -3.45
N TYR A 15 -6.40 11.46 -3.71
CA TYR A 15 -7.27 12.38 -3.00
C TYR A 15 -8.75 12.00 -3.10
N SER A 16 -9.21 11.61 -4.27
CA SER A 16 -10.58 11.15 -4.48
C SER A 16 -10.89 9.87 -3.71
N LEU A 17 -9.96 8.91 -3.69
CA LEU A 17 -10.10 7.67 -2.93
C LEU A 17 -10.15 7.92 -1.42
N LEU A 18 -9.34 8.84 -0.90
CA LEU A 18 -9.38 9.25 0.50
C LEU A 18 -10.74 9.85 0.87
N ASN A 19 -11.31 10.71 0.02
CA ASN A 19 -12.64 11.29 0.24
C ASN A 19 -13.75 10.23 0.17
N ILE A 20 -13.65 9.25 -0.71
CA ILE A 20 -14.58 8.11 -0.76
C ILE A 20 -14.49 7.32 0.54
N LEU A 21 -13.28 7.00 1.00
CA LEU A 21 -13.08 6.29 2.26
C LEU A 21 -13.62 7.09 3.46
N TYR A 22 -13.42 8.40 3.47
CA TYR A 22 -13.96 9.26 4.52
C TYR A 22 -15.49 9.28 4.53
N THR A 23 -16.11 9.36 3.36
CA THR A 23 -17.57 9.47 3.23
C THR A 23 -18.28 8.17 3.56
N TYR A 24 -17.78 7.04 3.06
CA TYR A 24 -18.46 5.76 3.12
C TYR A 24 -17.85 4.77 4.10
N GLY A 25 -16.62 5.00 4.54
CA GLY A 25 -15.85 4.01 5.29
C GLY A 25 -15.44 2.82 4.42
N GLY A 26 -14.90 1.80 5.06
CA GLY A 26 -14.50 0.56 4.39
C GLY A 26 -12.99 0.40 4.28
N VAL A 27 -12.53 -0.31 3.26
CA VAL A 27 -11.12 -0.60 3.04
C VAL A 27 -10.74 -0.27 1.60
N LEU A 28 -9.74 0.59 1.44
CA LEU A 28 -9.05 0.77 0.17
C LEU A 28 -7.99 -0.32 0.02
N MET A 29 -8.01 -1.01 -1.09
CA MET A 29 -7.05 -2.06 -1.40
C MET A 29 -6.37 -1.80 -2.74
N PRO A 30 -5.08 -2.09 -2.86
CA PRO A 30 -4.41 -2.08 -4.14
C PRO A 30 -4.96 -3.22 -5.02
N TYR A 31 -5.10 -2.97 -6.31
CA TYR A 31 -5.54 -3.98 -7.29
C TYR A 31 -4.55 -5.16 -7.43
N SER A 32 -3.31 -4.97 -7.01
CA SER A 32 -2.24 -5.99 -7.00
C SER A 32 -2.19 -6.80 -5.70
N MET A 33 -3.28 -6.88 -4.96
CA MET A 33 -3.39 -7.69 -3.76
C MET A 33 -4.02 -9.05 -4.09
N TYR A 34 -3.27 -10.13 -3.91
CA TYR A 34 -3.81 -11.49 -4.00
C TYR A 34 -4.45 -11.88 -2.67
N MET A 35 -5.76 -12.05 -2.65
CA MET A 35 -6.52 -12.38 -1.43
C MET A 35 -6.58 -13.88 -1.21
N ARG A 36 -6.26 -14.33 0.02
CA ARG A 36 -6.37 -15.72 0.49
C ARG A 36 -7.53 -15.94 1.45
N LYS A 37 -7.92 -14.90 2.17
CA LYS A 37 -9.01 -14.91 3.15
C LYS A 37 -9.82 -13.63 3.05
N SER A 38 -10.99 -13.63 3.66
CA SER A 38 -11.82 -12.43 3.74
C SER A 38 -11.11 -11.33 4.54
N ILE A 39 -11.14 -10.11 4.02
CA ILE A 39 -10.62 -8.92 4.70
C ILE A 39 -11.42 -8.53 5.95
N ILE A 40 -12.64 -9.06 6.10
CA ILE A 40 -13.50 -8.82 7.27
C ILE A 40 -12.85 -9.33 8.56
N THR A 41 -11.85 -10.21 8.45
CA THR A 41 -11.03 -10.66 9.58
C THR A 41 -10.00 -9.63 10.05
N ILE A 42 -9.74 -8.60 9.26
CA ILE A 42 -8.91 -7.48 9.69
C ILE A 42 -9.72 -6.67 10.70
N ASP A 43 -9.18 -6.62 11.88
CA ASP A 43 -9.65 -6.07 13.13
C ASP A 43 -10.77 -5.00 13.00
N LYS A 44 -11.98 -5.38 13.37
CA LYS A 44 -13.15 -4.51 13.39
C LYS A 44 -13.06 -3.38 14.43
N GLU A 45 -12.09 -3.47 15.34
CA GLU A 45 -11.89 -2.48 16.40
C GLU A 45 -11.07 -1.27 15.93
N LYS A 46 -10.33 -1.40 14.82
CA LYS A 46 -9.53 -0.29 14.28
C LYS A 46 -10.42 0.68 13.51
N THR A 47 -10.61 1.85 14.09
CA THR A 47 -11.41 2.92 13.48
C THR A 47 -10.76 3.56 12.27
N PHE A 48 -9.42 3.59 12.21
CA PHE A 48 -8.61 4.01 11.07
C PHE A 48 -7.25 3.33 11.14
N TYR A 49 -6.75 2.84 10.01
CA TYR A 49 -5.43 2.21 9.91
C TYR A 49 -4.84 2.35 8.51
N VAL A 50 -3.53 2.28 8.43
CA VAL A 50 -2.75 2.20 7.19
C VAL A 50 -1.93 0.91 7.16
N CYS A 51 -1.36 0.56 6.03
CA CYS A 51 -0.53 -0.63 5.92
C CYS A 51 0.97 -0.32 6.05
N GLU A 52 1.71 -1.39 6.30
CA GLU A 52 3.16 -1.41 6.28
C GLU A 52 3.65 -1.94 4.93
N LEU A 53 4.54 -1.21 4.28
CA LEU A 53 5.26 -1.70 3.11
C LEU A 53 6.77 -1.70 3.36
N PRO A 54 7.52 -2.67 2.78
CA PRO A 54 8.97 -2.61 2.78
C PRO A 54 9.43 -1.33 2.08
N ASN A 55 10.38 -0.62 2.68
CA ASN A 55 11.02 0.50 2.02
C ASN A 55 12.10 -0.05 1.08
N GLN A 56 11.92 0.12 -0.22
CA GLN A 56 12.81 -0.41 -1.24
C GLN A 56 13.59 0.68 -1.97
N GLY A 57 13.79 1.84 -1.32
CA GLY A 57 14.64 2.92 -1.84
C GLY A 57 16.10 2.48 -1.96
N GLU A 58 16.84 3.09 -2.89
CA GLU A 58 18.24 2.73 -3.20
C GLU A 58 19.21 2.78 -1.99
N ASN A 59 18.86 3.56 -0.97
CA ASN A 59 19.69 3.78 0.22
C ASN A 59 19.09 3.19 1.51
N THR A 60 18.16 2.26 1.40
CA THR A 60 17.48 1.71 2.57
C THR A 60 18.05 0.36 2.96
N SER A 61 18.20 0.13 4.27
CA SER A 61 18.58 -1.18 4.78
C SER A 61 17.43 -2.19 4.60
N LEU A 62 17.79 -3.44 4.39
CA LEU A 62 16.83 -4.55 4.40
C LEU A 62 16.15 -4.57 5.78
N GLY A 63 14.85 -4.30 5.80
CA GLY A 63 14.06 -4.28 7.04
C GLY A 63 13.47 -2.92 7.40
N ASP A 64 13.79 -1.86 6.66
CA ASP A 64 13.10 -0.59 6.80
C ASP A 64 11.69 -0.69 6.23
N TYR A 65 10.75 -0.15 6.97
CA TYR A 65 9.34 -0.16 6.61
C TYR A 65 8.78 1.25 6.62
N ILE A 66 7.85 1.48 5.70
CA ILE A 66 7.14 2.74 5.59
C ILE A 66 5.65 2.55 5.80
N TYR A 67 5.02 3.56 6.36
CA TYR A 67 3.58 3.70 6.36
C TYR A 67 3.11 3.94 4.93
N SER A 68 2.07 3.24 4.51
CA SER A 68 1.57 3.35 3.14
C SER A 68 0.06 3.50 3.09
N THR A 69 -0.38 4.40 2.25
CA THR A 69 -1.79 4.59 1.88
C THR A 69 -2.27 3.63 0.80
N LYS A 70 -1.42 2.74 0.31
CA LYS A 70 -1.79 1.75 -0.72
C LYS A 70 -2.90 0.82 -0.23
N MET A 71 -2.88 0.48 1.07
CA MET A 71 -3.98 -0.20 1.72
C MET A 71 -4.31 0.52 3.03
N MET A 72 -5.54 0.92 3.19
CA MET A 72 -6.02 1.61 4.40
C MET A 72 -7.48 1.31 4.66
N GLY A 73 -7.86 1.31 5.92
CA GLY A 73 -9.25 1.13 6.33
C GLY A 73 -9.69 2.23 7.28
N SER A 74 -10.95 2.61 7.19
CA SER A 74 -11.52 3.63 8.07
C SER A 74 -13.02 3.44 8.26
N ASN A 75 -13.52 3.86 9.41
CA ASN A 75 -14.94 4.14 9.56
C ASN A 75 -15.30 5.44 8.83
N ALA A 76 -16.55 5.55 8.40
CA ALA A 76 -17.06 6.78 7.78
C ALA A 76 -16.92 7.97 8.74
N ASN A 77 -16.60 9.13 8.19
CA ASN A 77 -16.45 10.40 8.92
C ASN A 77 -15.39 10.36 10.04
N ASN A 78 -14.37 9.54 9.89
CA ASN A 78 -13.30 9.47 10.88
C ASN A 78 -12.52 10.80 10.93
N PRO A 79 -12.40 11.45 12.12
CA PRO A 79 -11.79 12.77 12.23
C PRO A 79 -10.28 12.76 11.88
N ILE A 80 -9.55 11.68 12.20
CA ILE A 80 -8.13 11.57 11.89
C ILE A 80 -7.93 11.48 10.38
N LEU A 81 -8.77 10.69 9.68
CA LEU A 81 -8.75 10.64 8.23
C LEU A 81 -9.11 11.99 7.60
N GLY A 82 -10.08 12.71 8.18
CA GLY A 82 -10.44 14.08 7.73
C GLY A 82 -9.26 15.06 7.86
N GLU A 83 -8.55 15.03 8.98
CA GLU A 83 -7.33 15.83 9.17
C GLU A 83 -6.24 15.45 8.15
N PHE A 84 -6.05 14.17 7.91
CA PHE A 84 -5.10 13.69 6.92
C PHE A 84 -5.44 14.18 5.50
N ILE A 85 -6.73 14.14 5.11
CA ILE A 85 -7.20 14.64 3.80
C ILE A 85 -6.89 16.12 3.64
N ASN A 86 -7.11 16.93 4.67
CA ASN A 86 -6.81 18.36 4.63
C ASN A 86 -5.31 18.61 4.44
N LYS A 87 -4.46 17.93 5.20
CA LYS A 87 -3.01 17.99 5.06
C LYS A 87 -2.55 17.52 3.68
N TYR A 88 -3.17 16.47 3.15
CA TYR A 88 -2.92 15.97 1.80
C TYR A 88 -3.25 17.03 0.75
N SER A 89 -4.43 17.62 0.82
CA SER A 89 -4.86 18.67 -0.10
C SER A 89 -3.91 19.85 -0.12
N ASP A 90 -3.50 20.32 1.07
CA ASP A 90 -2.67 21.52 1.18
C ASP A 90 -1.23 21.31 0.71
N SER A 91 -0.68 20.15 0.92
CA SER A 91 0.72 19.88 0.66
C SER A 91 0.95 19.14 -0.66
N CYS A 92 0.24 18.05 -0.89
CA CYS A 92 0.54 17.12 -1.99
C CYS A 92 -0.08 17.52 -3.31
N LEU A 93 -1.22 18.17 -3.31
CA LEU A 93 -1.78 18.70 -4.56
C LEU A 93 -1.01 19.93 -5.06
N LYS A 94 -0.24 20.58 -4.19
CA LYS A 94 0.58 21.75 -4.51
C LYS A 94 2.04 21.43 -4.79
N ASP A 95 2.56 20.32 -4.23
CA ASP A 95 3.96 19.91 -4.39
C ASP A 95 4.06 18.66 -5.28
N LEU A 96 4.96 18.72 -6.27
CA LEU A 96 5.17 17.65 -7.25
C LEU A 96 6.29 16.66 -6.85
N THR A 97 6.95 16.88 -5.70
CA THR A 97 8.11 16.07 -5.30
C THR A 97 7.75 14.95 -4.32
N ASN A 98 8.14 13.77 -4.67
CA ASN A 98 8.33 12.56 -3.85
C ASN A 98 7.23 12.21 -2.84
N GLU A 99 6.10 11.76 -3.36
CA GLU A 99 4.86 11.42 -2.67
C GLU A 99 5.00 10.41 -1.51
N CYS A 100 5.78 9.35 -1.69
CA CYS A 100 5.87 8.26 -0.70
C CYS A 100 6.52 8.68 0.62
N LYS A 101 7.59 9.46 0.57
CA LYS A 101 8.32 9.86 1.78
C LYS A 101 7.50 10.84 2.62
N TYR A 102 6.88 11.82 1.97
CA TYR A 102 6.05 12.80 2.64
C TYR A 102 4.88 12.12 3.38
N PHE A 103 4.19 11.18 2.75
CA PHE A 103 3.08 10.47 3.38
C PHE A 103 3.49 9.59 4.54
N SER A 104 4.56 8.84 4.38
CA SER A 104 5.06 7.99 5.45
C SER A 104 5.38 8.81 6.69
N ASP A 105 6.04 9.95 6.52
CA ASP A 105 6.39 10.84 7.62
C ASP A 105 5.15 11.47 8.27
N GLN A 106 4.18 11.93 7.50
CA GLN A 106 2.94 12.51 8.04
C GLN A 106 2.11 11.48 8.80
N LEU A 107 1.93 10.29 8.24
CA LEU A 107 1.20 9.19 8.88
C LEU A 107 1.85 8.77 10.20
N LYS A 108 3.18 8.74 10.25
CA LYS A 108 3.95 8.42 11.44
C LYS A 108 3.77 9.46 12.55
N HIS A 109 3.72 10.74 12.18
CA HIS A 109 3.51 11.84 13.15
C HIS A 109 2.07 11.92 13.68
N MET A 110 1.10 11.36 12.96
CA MET A 110 -0.30 11.34 13.37
C MET A 110 -0.66 10.17 14.28
N ASP A 111 0.31 9.32 14.64
CA ASP A 111 0.10 8.11 15.47
C ASP A 111 -1.03 7.20 14.95
N ILE A 112 -1.07 7.01 13.65
CA ILE A 112 -2.07 6.16 13.01
C ILE A 112 -1.67 4.69 13.18
N PRO A 113 -2.58 3.81 13.61
CA PRO A 113 -2.31 2.39 13.70
C PRO A 113 -1.87 1.80 12.37
N MET A 114 -0.73 1.12 12.37
CA MET A 114 -0.20 0.43 11.20
C MET A 114 -0.61 -1.04 11.20
N LEU A 115 -1.17 -1.49 10.10
CA LEU A 115 -1.47 -2.90 9.90
C LEU A 115 -0.18 -3.67 9.66
N ASN A 116 0.06 -4.68 10.50
CA ASN A 116 1.28 -5.48 10.45
C ASN A 116 1.44 -6.16 9.08
N GLY A 117 2.64 -6.09 8.53
CA GLY A 117 2.97 -6.67 7.24
C GLY A 117 2.73 -8.17 7.11
N LYS A 118 2.72 -8.93 8.22
CA LYS A 118 2.34 -10.35 8.22
C LYS A 118 0.90 -10.56 7.76
N ILE A 119 0.01 -9.63 8.07
CA ILE A 119 -1.42 -9.71 7.70
C ILE A 119 -1.59 -9.55 6.20
N ILE A 120 -0.87 -8.63 5.59
CA ILE A 120 -0.98 -8.30 4.16
C ILE A 120 0.09 -8.93 3.29
N GLY A 121 0.96 -9.78 3.87
CA GLY A 121 1.98 -10.51 3.11
C GLY A 121 3.14 -9.65 2.63
N THR A 122 3.46 -8.56 3.33
CA THR A 122 4.72 -7.82 3.14
C THR A 122 5.84 -8.34 4.05
N ARG A 123 5.48 -9.19 5.04
CA ARG A 123 6.40 -9.97 5.88
C ARG A 123 5.98 -11.44 5.93
N ASP A 124 6.95 -12.32 6.00
CA ASP A 124 6.74 -13.74 6.27
C ASP A 124 6.43 -14.02 7.76
N LYS A 125 6.19 -15.28 8.13
CA LYS A 125 5.94 -15.67 9.53
C LYS A 125 7.09 -15.31 10.47
N ASN A 126 8.33 -15.28 9.97
CA ASN A 126 9.55 -14.99 10.71
C ASN A 126 9.87 -13.48 10.76
N ASN A 127 8.95 -12.64 10.28
CA ASN A 127 9.10 -11.19 10.23
C ASN A 127 10.11 -10.68 9.18
N LYS A 128 10.55 -11.55 8.25
CA LYS A 128 11.40 -11.17 7.13
C LYS A 128 10.56 -10.48 6.06
N PRO A 129 11.05 -9.38 5.43
CA PRO A 129 10.35 -8.78 4.30
C PRO A 129 10.21 -9.75 3.14
N ILE A 130 9.03 -9.76 2.52
CA ILE A 130 8.76 -10.49 1.29
C ILE A 130 9.04 -9.51 0.14
N LEU A 131 10.10 -9.78 -0.59
CA LEU A 131 10.51 -8.98 -1.73
C LEU A 131 9.92 -9.54 -3.02
N LEU A 132 9.96 -8.75 -4.07
CA LEU A 132 9.53 -9.18 -5.38
C LEU A 132 10.29 -10.43 -5.85
N GLU A 133 11.58 -10.47 -5.58
CA GLU A 133 12.45 -11.61 -5.88
C GLU A 133 11.96 -12.90 -5.22
N ASP A 134 11.54 -12.82 -3.96
CA ASP A 134 11.01 -13.97 -3.22
C ASP A 134 9.71 -14.50 -3.88
N LEU A 135 8.87 -13.58 -4.41
CA LEU A 135 7.63 -13.94 -5.12
C LEU A 135 7.87 -14.58 -6.49
N MET A 136 9.03 -14.33 -7.08
CA MET A 136 9.42 -14.87 -8.39
C MET A 136 10.28 -16.13 -8.29
N GLU A 137 10.72 -16.50 -7.10
CA GLU A 137 11.44 -17.75 -6.86
C GLU A 137 10.47 -18.93 -6.69
N SER A 138 10.92 -20.13 -7.07
CA SER A 138 10.15 -21.37 -6.86
C SER A 138 10.12 -21.86 -5.42
N LYS A 139 10.62 -21.06 -4.48
CA LYS A 139 10.64 -21.42 -3.07
C LYS A 139 9.32 -21.03 -2.37
N PRO A 140 8.77 -21.90 -1.53
CA PRO A 140 7.57 -21.58 -0.77
C PRO A 140 7.84 -20.45 0.23
N ILE A 141 6.93 -19.48 0.28
CA ILE A 141 6.93 -18.41 1.27
C ILE A 141 6.04 -18.85 2.44
N GLU A 142 6.62 -18.88 3.63
CA GLU A 142 5.90 -19.27 4.84
C GLU A 142 5.16 -18.06 5.43
N LEU A 143 3.85 -18.03 5.21
CA LEU A 143 2.99 -16.94 5.68
C LEU A 143 2.46 -17.19 7.09
N ASP A 144 2.23 -16.10 7.81
CA ASP A 144 1.60 -16.14 9.13
C ASP A 144 0.16 -16.66 9.04
N PRO A 145 -0.36 -17.39 10.06
CA PRO A 145 -1.76 -17.84 10.10
C PRO A 145 -2.79 -16.69 10.02
N SER A 146 -2.46 -15.49 10.49
CA SER A 146 -3.30 -14.30 10.39
C SER A 146 -3.30 -13.66 9.00
N ASN A 147 -2.45 -14.15 8.08
CA ASN A 147 -2.33 -13.61 6.73
C ASN A 147 -3.64 -13.69 5.96
N VAL A 148 -4.08 -12.57 5.39
CA VAL A 148 -5.29 -12.46 4.56
C VAL A 148 -4.97 -12.44 3.07
N GLY A 149 -3.72 -12.15 2.71
CA GLY A 149 -3.32 -12.08 1.31
C GLY A 149 -1.86 -11.69 1.14
N ILE A 150 -1.45 -11.53 -0.11
CA ILE A 150 -0.09 -11.13 -0.48
C ILE A 150 -0.20 -9.87 -1.33
N TYR A 151 0.44 -8.80 -0.88
CA TYR A 151 0.61 -7.60 -1.68
C TYR A 151 1.74 -7.81 -2.70
N ILE A 152 1.42 -7.66 -3.97
CA ILE A 152 2.40 -7.72 -5.06
C ILE A 152 2.77 -6.28 -5.43
N PRO A 153 4.02 -5.85 -5.23
CA PRO A 153 4.43 -4.47 -5.43
C PRO A 153 4.55 -4.13 -6.93
N HIS A 154 3.41 -3.92 -7.59
CA HIS A 154 3.34 -3.65 -9.04
C HIS A 154 4.19 -2.46 -9.47
N ASP A 155 4.20 -1.37 -8.69
CA ASP A 155 4.99 -0.17 -9.00
C ASP A 155 6.50 -0.49 -9.04
N GLU A 156 6.92 -1.45 -8.23
CA GLU A 156 8.30 -1.91 -8.20
C GLU A 156 8.67 -2.77 -9.42
N LEU A 157 7.76 -3.62 -9.88
CA LEU A 157 7.92 -4.38 -11.12
C LEU A 157 8.24 -3.47 -12.31
N ILE A 158 7.52 -2.36 -12.41
CA ILE A 158 7.70 -1.39 -13.50
C ILE A 158 9.04 -0.65 -13.40
N ARG A 159 9.50 -0.36 -12.18
CA ARG A 159 10.75 0.38 -11.95
C ARG A 159 11.99 -0.48 -12.12
N ARG A 160 11.92 -1.79 -11.86
CA ARG A 160 13.06 -2.69 -11.96
C ARG A 160 13.28 -3.17 -13.38
N THR A 161 14.35 -2.72 -13.99
CA THR A 161 14.72 -3.13 -15.38
C THR A 161 14.91 -4.63 -15.52
N LYS A 162 15.34 -5.34 -14.47
CA LYS A 162 15.51 -6.79 -14.47
C LYS A 162 14.18 -7.57 -14.66
N TYR A 163 13.08 -7.01 -14.17
CA TYR A 163 11.77 -7.67 -14.18
C TYR A 163 10.72 -6.87 -14.97
N ASN A 164 11.12 -5.84 -15.71
CA ASN A 164 10.17 -5.01 -16.45
C ASN A 164 9.37 -5.79 -17.50
N TRP A 165 9.91 -6.88 -18.02
CA TRP A 165 9.23 -7.77 -18.94
C TRP A 165 7.97 -8.40 -18.35
N TYR A 166 7.95 -8.61 -17.03
CA TYR A 166 6.79 -9.16 -16.31
C TYR A 166 5.57 -8.25 -16.39
N ALA A 167 5.77 -6.94 -16.46
CA ALA A 167 4.69 -5.98 -16.61
C ALA A 167 3.95 -6.07 -17.96
N TYR A 168 4.54 -6.75 -18.93
CA TYR A 168 3.95 -6.97 -20.26
C TYR A 168 3.26 -8.33 -20.41
N LEU A 169 3.34 -9.20 -19.40
CA LEU A 169 2.62 -10.46 -19.41
C LEU A 169 1.11 -10.21 -19.17
N ASN A 170 0.29 -10.97 -19.87
CA ASN A 170 -1.13 -11.01 -19.56
C ASN A 170 -1.40 -11.90 -18.33
N SER A 171 -2.64 -11.88 -17.83
CA SER A 171 -3.02 -12.64 -16.63
C SER A 171 -2.84 -14.16 -16.78
N GLU A 172 -2.99 -14.71 -17.97
CA GLU A 172 -2.79 -16.14 -18.23
C GLU A 172 -1.30 -16.52 -18.14
N GLN A 173 -0.43 -15.70 -18.72
CA GLN A 173 1.02 -15.90 -18.66
C GLN A 173 1.62 -15.73 -17.27
N VAL A 174 0.94 -15.05 -16.37
CA VAL A 174 1.38 -14.88 -14.97
C VAL A 174 0.99 -16.09 -14.11
N LEU A 175 -0.06 -16.83 -14.51
CA LEU A 175 -0.60 -17.95 -13.76
C LEU A 175 0.05 -19.30 -14.14
N GLU A 176 0.79 -19.37 -15.24
CA GLU A 176 1.64 -20.49 -15.63
C GLU A 176 3.00 -20.47 -14.91
#